data_92052cc99544455718df03057beab200
#
_entry.id   92052cc99544455718df03057beab200
#
_cell.length_a   1.000
_cell.length_b   1.000
_cell.length_c   1.000
_cell.angle_alpha   90.00
_cell.angle_beta   90.00
_cell.angle_gamma   90.00
#
_symmetry.space_group_name_H-M   'P 1'
#
loop_
_entity.id
_entity.type
_entity.pdbx_description
1 polymer ?
#
loop_
_entity_poly.entity_id
_entity_poly.type
_entity_poly.pdbx_seq_one_letter_code
_entity_poly.pdbx_strand_id
1 'polypeptide(L)'
;MTVSADLEGLLDGSRGTFDPASATLIDGTLDLKCERWSDMTKILIAYGTTEGQTARIADHIADVIRNHGIEAQALDLKQSKDLSLNDYDGVIVGGSIHMGKHQEDVADFVQKNRAVLERLPSAFFSVSLAAHGDMENAEAYVANFQQQTGWHPTKVGLFSGALLYRKYGFLKRYMMKRIVRDKPGGLSADTSRDHVYTDWDQVQRFADDFLERLVPQDAAKIKS
;
A
#
# COMPACT_ATOMS: atom_id res chain seq x y z
N MET A 1 -15.95 -29.82 -36.34
CA MET A 1 -16.16 -30.69 -35.17
C MET A 1 -16.59 -29.76 -34.04
N THR A 2 -17.86 -29.83 -33.74
CA THR A 2 -18.53 -28.93 -32.76
C THR A 2 -18.26 -29.50 -31.37
N VAL A 3 -17.52 -28.81 -30.55
CA VAL A 3 -17.39 -29.13 -29.12
C VAL A 3 -18.53 -28.39 -28.40
N SER A 4 -19.58 -29.16 -28.11
CA SER A 4 -20.63 -28.70 -27.20
C SER A 4 -20.11 -28.99 -25.78
N ALA A 5 -19.69 -27.97 -25.07
CA ALA A 5 -19.35 -28.05 -23.67
C ALA A 5 -20.57 -27.61 -22.83
N ASP A 6 -21.02 -28.49 -21.97
CA ASP A 6 -22.10 -28.27 -21.03
C ASP A 6 -21.79 -27.12 -20.09
N LEU A 7 -22.49 -26.00 -20.28
CA LEU A 7 -22.39 -24.77 -19.49
C LEU A 7 -23.54 -24.62 -18.48
N GLU A 8 -24.32 -25.69 -18.22
CA GLU A 8 -25.48 -25.61 -17.32
C GLU A 8 -25.16 -25.69 -15.81
N GLY A 9 -23.89 -25.91 -15.41
CA GLY A 9 -23.52 -26.05 -14.00
C GLY A 9 -23.07 -24.80 -13.27
N LEU A 10 -23.06 -23.62 -13.91
CA LEU A 10 -22.45 -22.39 -13.36
C LEU A 10 -23.46 -21.26 -13.02
N LEU A 11 -24.76 -21.57 -13.02
CA LEU A 11 -25.79 -20.59 -12.70
C LEU A 11 -26.46 -20.90 -11.36
N ASP A 12 -25.72 -20.76 -10.26
CA ASP A 12 -26.36 -20.56 -8.96
C ASP A 12 -25.72 -19.40 -8.21
N GLY A 13 -26.53 -18.36 -8.09
CA GLY A 13 -26.58 -17.44 -7.00
C GLY A 13 -25.55 -16.29 -6.92
N SER A 14 -25.95 -15.14 -7.43
CA SER A 14 -25.64 -13.78 -7.01
C SER A 14 -24.46 -13.05 -7.67
N ARG A 15 -24.88 -12.09 -8.52
CA ARG A 15 -24.22 -10.83 -8.90
C ARG A 15 -23.10 -10.91 -9.93
N GLY A 16 -23.47 -10.61 -11.14
CA GLY A 16 -22.59 -10.33 -12.28
C GLY A 16 -23.05 -11.10 -13.51
N THR A 17 -23.73 -10.43 -14.43
CA THR A 17 -24.04 -11.00 -15.74
C THR A 17 -22.75 -11.09 -16.54
N PHE A 18 -22.29 -12.33 -16.80
CA PHE A 18 -21.20 -12.59 -17.71
C PHE A 18 -21.64 -12.22 -19.14
N ASP A 19 -20.96 -11.26 -19.78
CA ASP A 19 -21.10 -10.99 -21.20
C ASP A 19 -20.04 -11.77 -22.00
N PRO A 20 -20.43 -12.83 -22.71
CA PRO A 20 -19.49 -13.64 -23.48
C PRO A 20 -18.91 -12.92 -24.71
N ALA A 21 -19.36 -11.70 -25.02
CA ALA A 21 -18.88 -10.94 -26.17
C ALA A 21 -17.58 -10.19 -25.91
N SER A 22 -17.13 -10.10 -24.65
CA SER A 22 -15.89 -9.39 -24.25
C SER A 22 -14.66 -10.27 -24.08
N ALA A 23 -14.77 -11.59 -24.28
CA ALA A 23 -13.66 -12.52 -24.15
C ALA A 23 -12.71 -12.44 -25.36
N THR A 24 -11.51 -11.93 -25.17
CA THR A 24 -10.47 -11.89 -26.21
C THR A 24 -9.59 -13.11 -26.09
N LEU A 25 -9.50 -13.91 -27.17
CA LEU A 25 -8.56 -15.03 -27.27
C LEU A 25 -7.18 -14.51 -27.68
N ILE A 26 -6.21 -14.60 -26.80
CA ILE A 26 -4.81 -14.43 -27.11
C ILE A 26 -4.15 -15.80 -26.96
N ASP A 27 -3.55 -16.31 -28.06
CA ASP A 27 -2.81 -17.58 -28.12
C ASP A 27 -3.59 -18.85 -27.69
N GLY A 28 -4.90 -18.89 -27.92
CA GLY A 28 -5.73 -20.06 -27.64
C GLY A 28 -6.02 -20.32 -26.15
N THR A 29 -5.58 -19.45 -25.27
CA THR A 29 -5.94 -19.45 -23.84
C THR A 29 -6.84 -18.26 -23.53
N LEU A 30 -8.00 -18.50 -22.90
CA LEU A 30 -8.83 -17.45 -22.34
C LEU A 30 -8.04 -16.77 -21.23
N ASP A 31 -7.60 -15.55 -21.44
CA ASP A 31 -7.01 -14.73 -20.37
C ASP A 31 -8.14 -14.17 -19.48
N LEU A 32 -8.67 -15.03 -18.63
CA LEU A 32 -9.66 -14.67 -17.61
C LEU A 32 -9.11 -13.76 -16.50
N LYS A 33 -7.80 -13.42 -16.58
CA LYS A 33 -7.15 -12.57 -15.57
C LYS A 33 -7.56 -11.10 -15.68
N CYS A 34 -7.87 -10.63 -16.89
CA CYS A 34 -8.16 -9.21 -17.11
C CYS A 34 -9.62 -8.84 -16.77
N GLU A 35 -10.58 -9.75 -16.95
CA GLU A 35 -12.00 -9.43 -16.77
C GLU A 35 -12.50 -9.49 -15.32
N ARG A 36 -11.76 -10.12 -14.41
CA ARG A 36 -12.22 -10.33 -13.02
C ARG A 36 -12.06 -9.08 -12.13
N TRP A 37 -11.29 -8.09 -12.56
CA TRP A 37 -11.00 -6.91 -11.75
C TRP A 37 -11.85 -5.68 -12.10
N SER A 38 -12.53 -5.67 -13.26
CA SER A 38 -12.95 -4.42 -13.89
C SER A 38 -14.18 -3.77 -13.30
N ASP A 39 -15.07 -4.46 -12.62
CA ASP A 39 -16.35 -3.82 -12.37
C ASP A 39 -16.59 -3.26 -10.97
N MET A 40 -15.79 -3.55 -9.93
CA MET A 40 -16.09 -2.98 -8.60
C MET A 40 -14.99 -3.08 -7.52
N THR A 41 -13.76 -3.44 -7.83
CA THR A 41 -12.72 -3.47 -6.78
C THR A 41 -12.18 -2.09 -6.52
N LYS A 42 -12.35 -1.63 -5.28
CA LYS A 42 -11.92 -0.30 -4.83
C LYS A 42 -10.94 -0.40 -3.68
N ILE A 43 -9.76 0.17 -3.85
CA ILE A 43 -8.67 0.14 -2.87
C ILE A 43 -8.46 1.52 -2.25
N LEU A 44 -8.40 1.53 -0.93
CA LEU A 44 -8.03 2.72 -0.18
C LEU A 44 -6.55 2.68 0.21
N ILE A 45 -5.85 3.78 -0.01
CA ILE A 45 -4.52 4.03 0.54
C ILE A 45 -4.66 5.17 1.57
N ALA A 46 -4.87 4.83 2.84
CA ALA A 46 -5.00 5.80 3.92
C ALA A 46 -3.63 6.12 4.51
N TYR A 47 -3.20 7.36 4.55
CA TYR A 47 -1.86 7.68 5.01
C TYR A 47 -1.77 8.89 5.95
N GLY A 48 -0.74 8.87 6.82
CA GLY A 48 -0.29 10.02 7.58
C GLY A 48 1.09 10.49 7.09
N THR A 49 1.25 11.79 6.92
CA THR A 49 2.51 12.39 6.49
C THR A 49 2.85 13.65 7.27
N THR A 50 4.15 13.87 7.51
CA THR A 50 4.66 15.10 8.14
C THR A 50 5.33 16.00 7.12
N GLU A 51 6.08 15.44 6.18
CA GLU A 51 6.91 16.19 5.23
C GLU A 51 6.49 15.99 3.77
N GLY A 52 5.55 15.08 3.51
CA GLY A 52 4.97 14.83 2.20
C GLY A 52 5.56 13.66 1.42
N GLN A 53 6.63 12.99 1.91
CA GLN A 53 7.18 11.83 1.19
C GLN A 53 6.25 10.62 1.26
N THR A 54 5.57 10.39 2.39
CA THR A 54 4.55 9.33 2.53
C THR A 54 3.41 9.53 1.55
N ALA A 55 2.97 10.78 1.33
CA ALA A 55 1.94 11.11 0.34
C ALA A 55 2.37 10.70 -1.07
N ARG A 56 3.62 11.04 -1.48
CA ARG A 56 4.14 10.63 -2.79
C ARG A 56 4.20 9.12 -2.98
N ILE A 57 4.55 8.39 -1.91
CA ILE A 57 4.56 6.92 -1.93
C ILE A 57 3.13 6.39 -2.05
N ALA A 58 2.18 6.95 -1.31
CA ALA A 58 0.76 6.58 -1.38
C ALA A 58 0.16 6.84 -2.78
N ASP A 59 0.47 8.00 -3.36
CA ASP A 59 0.04 8.34 -4.72
C ASP A 59 0.62 7.38 -5.75
N HIS A 60 1.93 7.04 -5.63
CA HIS A 60 2.56 6.07 -6.53
C HIS A 60 1.95 4.68 -6.41
N ILE A 61 1.66 4.20 -5.19
CA ILE A 61 0.94 2.93 -4.97
C ILE A 61 -0.44 2.99 -5.65
N ALA A 62 -1.18 4.10 -5.48
CA ALA A 62 -2.47 4.26 -6.13
C ALA A 62 -2.37 4.24 -7.66
N ASP A 63 -1.34 4.87 -8.24
CA ASP A 63 -1.12 4.87 -9.68
C ASP A 63 -0.77 3.48 -10.20
N VAL A 64 0.07 2.71 -9.50
CA VAL A 64 0.35 1.31 -9.84
C VAL A 64 -0.94 0.49 -9.86
N ILE A 65 -1.78 0.61 -8.82
CA ILE A 65 -3.05 -0.11 -8.73
C ILE A 65 -4.00 0.29 -9.88
N ARG A 66 -4.11 1.59 -10.18
CA ARG A 66 -4.94 2.10 -11.29
C ARG A 66 -4.46 1.59 -12.65
N ASN A 67 -3.15 1.44 -12.85
CA ASN A 67 -2.59 0.88 -14.08
C ASN A 67 -2.97 -0.59 -14.30
N HIS A 68 -3.39 -1.30 -13.24
CA HIS A 68 -4.01 -2.63 -13.32
C HIS A 68 -5.54 -2.60 -13.54
N GLY A 69 -6.13 -1.42 -13.81
CA GLY A 69 -7.56 -1.27 -14.06
C GLY A 69 -8.44 -1.28 -12.80
N ILE A 70 -7.85 -1.12 -11.60
CA ILE A 70 -8.55 -1.15 -10.32
C ILE A 70 -8.72 0.28 -9.80
N GLU A 71 -9.88 0.61 -9.25
CA GLU A 71 -10.09 1.91 -8.61
C GLU A 71 -9.23 2.02 -7.33
N ALA A 72 -8.42 3.07 -7.23
CA ALA A 72 -7.60 3.32 -6.06
C ALA A 72 -7.62 4.79 -5.66
N GLN A 73 -7.71 5.05 -4.36
CA GLN A 73 -7.75 6.40 -3.80
C GLN A 73 -6.73 6.54 -2.68
N ALA A 74 -5.83 7.53 -2.78
CA ALA A 74 -4.92 7.91 -1.71
C ALA A 74 -5.52 9.06 -0.90
N LEU A 75 -5.66 8.90 0.43
CA LEU A 75 -6.27 9.88 1.32
C LEU A 75 -5.37 10.20 2.52
N ASP A 76 -5.17 11.49 2.77
CA ASP A 76 -4.51 11.98 3.99
C ASP A 76 -5.49 11.93 5.17
N LEU A 77 -5.14 11.16 6.21
CA LEU A 77 -5.96 10.97 7.40
C LEU A 77 -6.22 12.27 8.18
N LYS A 78 -5.35 13.26 8.04
CA LYS A 78 -5.57 14.60 8.63
C LYS A 78 -6.74 15.34 8.00
N GLN A 79 -7.05 15.03 6.74
CA GLN A 79 -8.11 15.68 5.98
C GLN A 79 -9.41 14.84 5.92
N SER A 80 -9.37 13.58 6.37
CA SER A 80 -10.45 12.60 6.18
C SER A 80 -10.86 11.93 7.49
N LYS A 81 -11.37 12.73 8.45
CA LYS A 81 -11.69 12.25 9.82
C LYS A 81 -12.81 11.23 9.92
N ASP A 82 -13.77 11.24 8.99
CA ASP A 82 -14.97 10.38 9.01
C ASP A 82 -14.97 9.36 7.87
N LEU A 83 -13.80 8.82 7.56
CA LEU A 83 -13.62 7.85 6.49
C LEU A 83 -14.26 6.51 6.86
N SER A 84 -15.27 6.08 6.07
CA SER A 84 -15.85 4.74 6.14
C SER A 84 -15.06 3.78 5.27
N LEU A 85 -14.79 2.57 5.78
CA LEU A 85 -14.12 1.51 5.02
C LEU A 85 -15.09 0.56 4.31
N ASN A 86 -16.40 0.74 4.47
CA ASN A 86 -17.40 -0.20 3.94
C ASN A 86 -17.48 -0.24 2.41
N ASP A 87 -16.97 0.82 1.76
CA ASP A 87 -17.01 0.96 0.30
C ASP A 87 -15.72 0.49 -0.38
N TYR A 88 -14.81 -0.15 0.39
CA TYR A 88 -13.51 -0.60 -0.11
C TYR A 88 -13.35 -2.11 0.05
N ASP A 89 -12.72 -2.73 -0.95
CA ASP A 89 -12.42 -4.16 -1.00
C ASP A 89 -11.03 -4.49 -0.47
N GLY A 90 -10.18 -3.49 -0.34
CA GLY A 90 -8.86 -3.62 0.26
C GLY A 90 -8.34 -2.29 0.79
N VAL A 91 -7.46 -2.34 1.77
CA VAL A 91 -6.93 -1.14 2.45
C VAL A 91 -5.43 -1.25 2.63
N ILE A 92 -4.72 -0.22 2.18
CA ILE A 92 -3.30 -0.02 2.48
C ILE A 92 -3.18 1.15 3.43
N VAL A 93 -2.53 0.96 4.58
CA VAL A 93 -2.29 2.04 5.54
C VAL A 93 -0.83 2.45 5.48
N GLY A 94 -0.55 3.74 5.44
CA GLY A 94 0.80 4.29 5.38
C GLY A 94 1.10 5.27 6.50
N GLY A 95 2.29 5.18 7.09
CA GLY A 95 2.71 6.13 8.11
C GLY A 95 4.20 6.47 8.03
N SER A 96 4.56 7.72 8.31
CA SER A 96 5.96 8.10 8.48
C SER A 96 6.37 8.10 9.95
N ILE A 97 7.65 7.89 10.19
CA ILE A 97 8.24 8.00 11.51
C ILE A 97 8.60 9.46 11.81
N HIS A 98 8.06 9.96 12.90
CA HIS A 98 8.44 11.25 13.46
C HIS A 98 8.78 11.08 14.95
N MET A 99 9.97 11.53 15.36
CA MET A 99 10.46 11.38 16.74
C MET A 99 10.36 9.93 17.28
N GLY A 100 10.66 8.93 16.42
CA GLY A 100 10.70 7.53 16.81
C GLY A 100 9.36 6.80 16.84
N LYS A 101 8.27 7.44 16.41
CA LYS A 101 6.91 6.86 16.39
C LYS A 101 6.20 7.16 15.08
N HIS A 102 5.23 6.33 14.71
CA HIS A 102 4.26 6.66 13.68
C HIS A 102 3.32 7.76 14.19
N GLN A 103 2.71 8.48 13.24
CA GLN A 103 1.77 9.54 13.60
C GLN A 103 0.56 8.99 14.36
N GLU A 104 0.04 9.77 15.30
CA GLU A 104 -1.09 9.42 16.14
C GLU A 104 -2.38 9.24 15.34
N ASP A 105 -2.61 10.09 14.33
CA ASP A 105 -3.74 10.00 13.40
C ASP A 105 -3.79 8.64 12.65
N VAL A 106 -2.63 8.06 12.33
CA VAL A 106 -2.54 6.72 11.71
C VAL A 106 -2.87 5.62 12.72
N ALA A 107 -2.36 5.74 13.95
CA ALA A 107 -2.64 4.76 15.01
C ALA A 107 -4.13 4.78 15.40
N ASP A 108 -4.72 5.95 15.56
CA ASP A 108 -6.13 6.14 15.88
C ASP A 108 -7.05 5.58 14.78
N PHE A 109 -6.71 5.84 13.51
CA PHE A 109 -7.43 5.29 12.37
C PHE A 109 -7.42 3.76 12.38
N VAL A 110 -6.25 3.16 12.61
CA VAL A 110 -6.11 1.71 12.66
C VAL A 110 -6.89 1.12 13.84
N GLN A 111 -6.79 1.70 15.03
CA GLN A 111 -7.51 1.23 16.22
C GLN A 111 -9.04 1.31 16.02
N LYS A 112 -9.54 2.44 15.49
CA LYS A 112 -10.97 2.64 15.19
C LYS A 112 -11.51 1.63 14.19
N ASN A 113 -10.70 1.26 13.19
CA ASN A 113 -11.12 0.42 12.08
C ASN A 113 -10.56 -1.01 12.12
N ARG A 114 -9.94 -1.43 13.24
CA ARG A 114 -9.22 -2.71 13.35
C ARG A 114 -10.06 -3.90 12.89
N ALA A 115 -11.31 -4.01 13.35
CA ALA A 115 -12.17 -5.13 13.00
C ALA A 115 -12.46 -5.24 11.48
N VAL A 116 -12.45 -4.12 10.77
CA VAL A 116 -12.61 -4.10 9.31
C VAL A 116 -11.28 -4.46 8.63
N LEU A 117 -10.16 -3.89 9.10
CA LEU A 117 -8.82 -4.16 8.57
C LEU A 117 -8.39 -5.62 8.75
N GLU A 118 -8.89 -6.33 9.78
CA GLU A 118 -8.64 -7.75 9.99
C GLU A 118 -9.45 -8.65 9.03
N ARG A 119 -10.55 -8.16 8.47
CA ARG A 119 -11.42 -8.90 7.55
C ARG A 119 -11.09 -8.65 6.09
N LEU A 120 -10.68 -7.41 5.75
CA LEU A 120 -10.32 -7.05 4.40
C LEU A 120 -8.85 -7.39 4.11
N PRO A 121 -8.51 -7.69 2.86
CA PRO A 121 -7.12 -7.64 2.43
C PRO A 121 -6.50 -6.30 2.84
N SER A 122 -5.49 -6.34 3.70
CA SER A 122 -4.90 -5.13 4.24
C SER A 122 -3.39 -5.21 4.30
N ALA A 123 -2.73 -4.07 4.07
CA ALA A 123 -1.29 -3.94 4.13
C ALA A 123 -0.88 -2.66 4.87
N PHE A 124 0.35 -2.65 5.36
CA PHE A 124 0.94 -1.48 6.01
C PHE A 124 2.26 -1.10 5.34
N PHE A 125 2.51 0.19 5.16
CA PHE A 125 3.85 0.65 4.82
C PHE A 125 4.34 1.73 5.79
N SER A 126 5.58 1.55 6.23
CA SER A 126 6.28 2.47 7.13
C SER A 126 7.35 3.24 6.36
N VAL A 127 7.35 4.56 6.49
CA VAL A 127 8.33 5.44 5.85
C VAL A 127 9.27 6.02 6.90
N SER A 128 10.55 5.69 6.83
CA SER A 128 11.54 6.18 7.78
C SER A 128 12.91 6.37 7.13
N LEU A 129 13.76 7.20 7.74
CA LEU A 129 15.17 7.26 7.34
C LEU A 129 15.94 6.01 7.76
N ALA A 130 15.44 5.27 8.77
CA ALA A 130 16.05 4.02 9.22
C ALA A 130 15.99 2.94 8.13
N ALA A 131 14.94 2.91 7.32
CA ALA A 131 14.85 1.97 6.20
C ALA A 131 15.98 2.13 5.14
N HIS A 132 16.80 3.17 5.26
CA HIS A 132 18.00 3.39 4.42
C HIS A 132 19.29 2.97 5.14
N GLY A 133 19.40 1.75 5.62
CA GLY A 133 20.63 1.22 6.18
C GLY A 133 20.62 0.94 7.69
N ASP A 134 19.47 1.04 8.32
CA ASP A 134 19.23 0.72 9.74
C ASP A 134 17.93 -0.09 9.85
N MET A 135 17.92 -1.25 9.18
CA MET A 135 16.70 -2.05 8.99
C MET A 135 16.13 -2.54 10.32
N GLU A 136 16.99 -2.86 11.29
CA GLU A 136 16.57 -3.29 12.63
C GLU A 136 15.68 -2.23 13.32
N ASN A 137 16.08 -0.96 13.26
CA ASN A 137 15.25 0.12 13.79
C ASN A 137 13.98 0.35 12.95
N ALA A 138 14.03 0.16 11.62
CA ALA A 138 12.85 0.28 10.78
C ALA A 138 11.80 -0.79 11.13
N GLU A 139 12.23 -2.03 11.36
CA GLU A 139 11.39 -3.14 11.82
C GLU A 139 10.85 -2.91 13.23
N ALA A 140 11.70 -2.40 14.14
CA ALA A 140 11.28 -2.09 15.51
C ALA A 140 10.16 -1.04 15.55
N TYR A 141 10.17 -0.04 14.65
CA TYR A 141 9.08 0.93 14.56
C TYR A 141 7.75 0.27 14.17
N VAL A 142 7.79 -0.68 13.25
CA VAL A 142 6.58 -1.43 12.84
C VAL A 142 6.10 -2.34 13.97
N ALA A 143 7.01 -3.06 14.63
CA ALA A 143 6.65 -3.91 15.77
C ALA A 143 5.98 -3.11 16.90
N ASN A 144 6.51 -1.93 17.23
CA ASN A 144 5.92 -1.04 18.23
C ASN A 144 4.53 -0.55 17.79
N PHE A 145 4.34 -0.23 16.50
CA PHE A 145 3.05 0.19 15.96
C PHE A 145 2.02 -0.95 16.03
N GLN A 146 2.41 -2.17 15.67
CA GLN A 146 1.55 -3.35 15.77
C GLN A 146 1.17 -3.64 17.23
N GLN A 147 2.11 -3.52 18.16
CA GLN A 147 1.84 -3.68 19.58
C GLN A 147 0.86 -2.59 20.10
N GLN A 148 1.04 -1.34 19.68
CA GLN A 148 0.21 -0.21 20.07
C GLN A 148 -1.22 -0.34 19.55
N THR A 149 -1.39 -0.78 18.29
CA THR A 149 -2.69 -0.82 17.62
C THR A 149 -3.41 -2.16 17.76
N GLY A 150 -2.67 -3.22 18.07
CA GLY A 150 -3.16 -4.60 18.06
C GLY A 150 -3.49 -5.14 16.68
N TRP A 151 -3.11 -4.43 15.60
CA TRP A 151 -3.36 -4.84 14.22
C TRP A 151 -2.11 -5.43 13.58
N HIS A 152 -2.28 -6.60 12.95
CA HIS A 152 -1.21 -7.31 12.25
C HIS A 152 -1.56 -7.43 10.76
N PRO A 153 -1.11 -6.50 9.91
CA PRO A 153 -1.38 -6.54 8.48
C PRO A 153 -0.74 -7.76 7.83
N THR A 154 -1.35 -8.27 6.78
CA THR A 154 -0.83 -9.45 6.05
C THR A 154 0.43 -9.14 5.25
N LYS A 155 0.70 -7.86 4.97
CA LYS A 155 1.89 -7.40 4.28
C LYS A 155 2.41 -6.10 4.88
N VAL A 156 3.73 -6.02 5.05
CA VAL A 156 4.42 -4.81 5.52
C VAL A 156 5.47 -4.39 4.49
N GLY A 157 5.49 -3.09 4.16
CA GLY A 157 6.52 -2.43 3.37
C GLY A 157 7.35 -1.49 4.25
N LEU A 158 8.68 -1.54 4.12
CA LEU A 158 9.60 -0.62 4.79
C LEU A 158 10.25 0.25 3.72
N PHE A 159 9.88 1.52 3.66
CA PHE A 159 10.36 2.42 2.61
C PHE A 159 11.25 3.51 3.19
N SER A 160 12.35 3.77 2.50
CA SER A 160 13.21 4.89 2.82
C SER A 160 12.50 6.21 2.53
N GLY A 161 12.60 7.14 3.47
CA GLY A 161 12.01 8.46 3.35
C GLY A 161 12.85 9.44 2.55
N ALA A 162 12.72 10.72 2.88
CA ALA A 162 13.49 11.81 2.29
C ALA A 162 13.97 12.80 3.35
N LEU A 163 15.07 13.46 3.07
CA LEU A 163 15.58 14.62 3.80
C LEU A 163 15.26 15.88 2.98
N LEU A 164 14.16 16.54 3.29
CA LEU A 164 13.69 17.71 2.56
C LEU A 164 14.26 19.00 3.18
N TYR A 165 15.58 19.16 3.10
CA TYR A 165 16.30 20.29 3.72
C TYR A 165 15.79 21.66 3.30
N ARG A 166 15.26 21.80 2.09
CA ARG A 166 14.67 23.07 1.61
C ARG A 166 13.40 23.45 2.35
N LYS A 167 12.66 22.45 2.89
CA LYS A 167 11.44 22.66 3.70
C LYS A 167 11.77 22.93 5.18
N TYR A 168 13.00 22.66 5.62
CA TYR A 168 13.39 22.81 7.02
C TYR A 168 13.79 24.26 7.33
N GLY A 169 13.28 24.80 8.44
CA GLY A 169 13.84 26.00 9.03
C GLY A 169 15.28 25.82 9.49
N PHE A 170 15.99 26.90 9.73
CA PHE A 170 17.42 26.89 10.06
C PHE A 170 17.78 25.93 11.22
N LEU A 171 17.01 25.96 12.31
CA LEU A 171 17.25 25.13 13.49
C LEU A 171 17.04 23.64 13.19
N LYS A 172 15.95 23.28 12.51
CA LYS A 172 15.67 21.88 12.12
C LYS A 172 16.71 21.37 11.15
N ARG A 173 17.16 22.19 10.20
CA ARG A 173 18.22 21.86 9.24
C ARG A 173 19.53 21.53 9.95
N TYR A 174 19.94 22.36 10.91
CA TYR A 174 21.15 22.15 11.70
C TYR A 174 21.06 20.85 12.53
N MET A 175 19.92 20.63 13.19
CA MET A 175 19.67 19.45 14.01
C MET A 175 19.68 18.17 13.16
N MET A 176 19.01 18.18 12.01
CA MET A 176 18.97 17.03 11.08
C MET A 176 20.37 16.72 10.51
N LYS A 177 21.16 17.74 10.16
CA LYS A 177 22.54 17.54 9.73
C LYS A 177 23.39 16.81 10.78
N ARG A 178 23.17 17.09 12.07
CA ARG A 178 23.89 16.43 13.16
C ARG A 178 23.41 14.99 13.33
N ILE A 179 22.09 14.75 13.34
CA ILE A 179 21.50 13.42 13.48
C ILE A 179 21.97 12.48 12.35
N VAL A 180 21.95 12.97 11.12
CA VAL A 180 22.30 12.20 9.92
C VAL A 180 23.75 11.75 9.91
N ARG A 181 24.67 12.57 10.43
CA ARG A 181 26.10 12.24 10.49
C ARG A 181 26.40 11.02 11.37
N ASP A 182 25.58 10.83 12.42
CA ASP A 182 25.79 9.77 13.41
C ASP A 182 24.95 8.51 13.09
N LYS A 183 24.16 8.52 12.00
CA LYS A 183 23.32 7.38 11.60
C LYS A 183 23.99 6.48 10.57
N PRO A 184 23.83 5.15 10.67
CA PRO A 184 24.24 4.22 9.63
C PRO A 184 23.46 4.47 8.32
N GLY A 185 24.01 3.99 7.18
CA GLY A 185 23.33 4.05 5.88
C GLY A 185 23.80 5.18 4.95
N GLY A 186 24.78 6.00 5.36
CA GLY A 186 25.38 7.00 4.44
C GLY A 186 24.42 8.12 4.04
N LEU A 187 23.50 8.51 4.92
CA LEU A 187 22.58 9.63 4.69
C LEU A 187 23.39 10.93 4.46
N SER A 188 22.95 11.74 3.51
CA SER A 188 23.66 12.97 3.14
C SER A 188 23.51 14.07 4.18
N ALA A 189 24.63 14.62 4.62
CA ALA A 189 24.70 15.83 5.45
C ALA A 189 24.73 17.14 4.63
N ASP A 190 24.65 17.06 3.29
CA ASP A 190 24.57 18.22 2.41
C ASP A 190 23.16 18.84 2.51
N THR A 191 23.11 20.01 3.16
CA THR A 191 21.84 20.72 3.41
C THR A 191 21.46 21.71 2.30
N SER A 192 22.22 21.77 1.21
CA SER A 192 21.97 22.68 0.08
C SER A 192 20.81 22.21 -0.81
N ARG A 193 20.47 20.92 -0.77
CA ARG A 193 19.44 20.27 -1.59
C ARG A 193 18.67 19.23 -0.80
N ASP A 194 17.54 18.82 -1.37
CA ASP A 194 16.75 17.70 -0.86
C ASP A 194 17.34 16.37 -1.32
N HIS A 195 17.22 15.35 -0.46
CA HIS A 195 17.68 13.99 -0.75
C HIS A 195 16.52 13.02 -0.58
N VAL A 196 16.17 12.32 -1.64
CA VAL A 196 15.12 11.28 -1.65
C VAL A 196 15.82 9.92 -1.73
N TYR A 197 15.54 9.06 -0.77
CA TYR A 197 16.13 7.72 -0.65
C TYR A 197 15.14 6.60 -1.00
N THR A 198 13.92 6.96 -1.36
CA THR A 198 12.86 6.00 -1.70
C THR A 198 13.24 5.20 -2.94
N ASP A 199 13.24 3.88 -2.81
CA ASP A 199 13.33 2.93 -3.92
C ASP A 199 11.93 2.73 -4.50
N TRP A 200 11.70 3.34 -5.67
CA TRP A 200 10.39 3.31 -6.33
C TRP A 200 10.04 1.92 -6.89
N ASP A 201 11.03 1.14 -7.28
CA ASP A 201 10.82 -0.25 -7.73
C ASP A 201 10.36 -1.13 -6.56
N GLN A 202 10.88 -0.87 -5.35
CA GLN A 202 10.40 -1.54 -4.14
C GLN A 202 8.95 -1.17 -3.83
N VAL A 203 8.58 0.11 -3.99
CA VAL A 203 7.19 0.57 -3.79
C VAL A 203 6.26 -0.08 -4.81
N GLN A 204 6.67 -0.15 -6.08
CA GLN A 204 5.90 -0.81 -7.13
C GLN A 204 5.69 -2.29 -6.81
N ARG A 205 6.75 -3.04 -6.53
CA ARG A 205 6.66 -4.47 -6.13
C ARG A 205 5.73 -4.68 -4.94
N PHE A 206 5.74 -3.77 -3.97
CA PHE A 206 4.83 -3.85 -2.83
C PHE A 206 3.36 -3.75 -3.26
N ALA A 207 3.03 -2.83 -4.18
CA ALA A 207 1.68 -2.66 -4.69
C ALA A 207 1.24 -3.88 -5.54
N ASP A 208 2.12 -4.37 -6.42
CA ASP A 208 1.87 -5.56 -7.24
C ASP A 208 1.61 -6.80 -6.38
N ASP A 209 2.45 -7.06 -5.39
CA ASP A 209 2.29 -8.17 -4.44
C ASP A 209 1.00 -8.03 -3.57
N PHE A 210 0.56 -6.80 -3.29
CA PHE A 210 -0.72 -6.59 -2.60
C PHE A 210 -1.88 -7.00 -3.48
N LEU A 211 -1.85 -6.64 -4.76
CA LEU A 211 -2.87 -7.02 -5.73
C LEU A 211 -2.98 -8.55 -5.90
N GLU A 212 -1.86 -9.26 -5.91
CA GLU A 212 -1.86 -10.74 -5.97
C GLU A 212 -2.64 -11.38 -4.82
N ARG A 213 -2.68 -10.73 -3.64
CA ARG A 213 -3.40 -11.22 -2.46
C ARG A 213 -4.89 -10.90 -2.48
N LEU A 214 -5.33 -9.97 -3.32
CA LEU A 214 -6.75 -9.69 -3.54
C LEU A 214 -7.43 -10.80 -4.34
N VAL A 215 -6.65 -11.61 -5.10
CA VAL A 215 -7.19 -12.78 -5.82
C VAL A 215 -7.52 -13.88 -4.82
N PRO A 216 -8.77 -14.36 -4.73
CA PRO A 216 -9.10 -15.52 -3.91
C PRO A 216 -8.24 -16.71 -4.36
N GLN A 217 -7.53 -17.35 -3.40
CA GLN A 217 -6.63 -18.50 -3.71
C GLN A 217 -7.36 -19.74 -4.24
N ASP A 218 -8.69 -19.75 -4.20
CA ASP A 218 -9.50 -20.85 -4.74
C ASP A 218 -9.46 -20.97 -6.27
N ALA A 219 -9.01 -19.92 -6.96
CA ALA A 219 -8.83 -19.97 -8.41
C ALA A 219 -7.59 -20.74 -8.87
N ALA A 220 -6.63 -21.02 -7.97
CA ALA A 220 -5.41 -21.76 -8.27
C ALA A 220 -5.62 -23.30 -8.23
N LYS A 221 -6.68 -23.81 -7.58
CA LYS A 221 -6.95 -25.25 -7.43
C LYS A 221 -7.67 -25.91 -8.60
N ILE A 222 -8.07 -25.14 -9.63
CA ILE A 222 -8.77 -25.70 -10.80
C ILE A 222 -7.78 -26.18 -11.89
N LYS A 223 -6.48 -26.10 -11.65
CA LYS A 223 -5.41 -26.53 -12.60
C LYS A 223 -4.57 -27.73 -12.12
N SER A 224 -5.16 -28.65 -11.34
CA SER A 224 -4.48 -29.93 -11.08
C SER A 224 -5.34 -31.12 -11.53
#